data_201f89b11b18a14a711d5cfba026ac4c
#
_entry.id   201f89b11b18a14a711d5cfba026ac4c
#
_cell.length_a   1.000
_cell.length_b   1.000
_cell.length_c   1.000
_cell.angle_alpha   90.00
_cell.angle_beta   90.00
_cell.angle_gamma   90.00
#
_symmetry.space_group_name_H-M   'P 1'
#
loop_
_entity.id
_entity.type
_entity.pdbx_description
1 polymer ?
#
loop_
_entity_poly.entity_id
_entity_poly.type
_entity_poly.pdbx_seq_one_letter_code
_entity_poly.pdbx_strand_id
1 'polypeptide(L)'
;MSETAKATSSATTRDEESSTRASEPKTTAGKKRIFANPTPFYVIAAVTAGIVGAAIGYSFLGESLAILGIPDPGELTTIGLPFVRSAVTLVAFLGVGSFMMAAFGAPPRRDGYLDLDGFKASRTGTWAMVVWGLGALALVPLYLSDVSGQPLSVALDPTFWKTALSQVSAARVWLWVAALAFVVAFFSATTRKWIWQPVYFAISILSLIPLGLEGHSATGGNHDYGVNSLLWHLILTAVWVGGLMALVAHAKRRGE
;
A
#
# COMPACT_ATOMS: atom_id res chain seq x y z
N MET A 1 -40.83 -4.38 -81.61
CA MET A 1 -42.16 -3.71 -81.57
C MET A 1 -42.16 -2.82 -80.38
N SER A 2 -41.98 -1.65 -80.66
CA SER A 2 -42.76 -0.44 -80.55
C SER A 2 -42.58 0.22 -79.23
N GLU A 3 -41.77 1.29 -79.14
CA GLU A 3 -42.21 2.70 -79.42
C GLU A 3 -43.01 3.25 -78.25
N THR A 4 -42.80 4.34 -77.60
CA THR A 4 -42.38 5.70 -77.96
C THR A 4 -42.45 6.47 -76.64
N ALA A 5 -41.53 7.26 -76.31
CA ALA A 5 -41.34 8.68 -76.58
C ALA A 5 -42.05 9.65 -75.64
N LYS A 6 -41.24 10.64 -75.24
CA LYS A 6 -41.59 12.04 -75.12
C LYS A 6 -42.23 12.51 -73.80
N ALA A 7 -41.95 13.57 -73.24
CA ALA A 7 -41.05 14.76 -73.43
C ALA A 7 -41.30 15.71 -72.26
N THR A 8 -40.27 16.48 -71.95
CA THR A 8 -40.32 17.88 -71.59
C THR A 8 -41.28 18.39 -70.51
N SER A 9 -40.73 18.92 -69.40
CA SER A 9 -40.90 20.37 -69.12
C SER A 9 -40.01 20.86 -68.03
N SER A 10 -39.25 21.83 -68.38
CA SER A 10 -38.52 22.75 -67.53
C SER A 10 -39.43 23.58 -66.61
N ALA A 11 -39.08 23.76 -65.36
CA ALA A 11 -39.38 24.98 -64.62
C ALA A 11 -38.44 25.14 -63.43
N THR A 12 -37.59 26.08 -63.57
CA THR A 12 -36.90 26.95 -62.66
C THR A 12 -37.68 27.34 -61.41
N THR A 13 -37.09 27.20 -60.26
CA THR A 13 -37.17 28.14 -59.10
C THR A 13 -36.10 27.75 -58.12
N ARG A 14 -35.09 28.44 -58.02
CA ARG A 14 -34.59 29.52 -57.20
C ARG A 14 -34.77 29.32 -55.70
N ASP A 15 -33.60 29.34 -55.04
CA ASP A 15 -33.32 29.92 -53.75
C ASP A 15 -34.04 29.38 -52.51
N GLU A 16 -33.34 28.54 -51.80
CA GLU A 16 -33.23 28.67 -50.34
C GLU A 16 -31.91 28.08 -49.88
N GLU A 17 -30.84 28.89 -49.90
CA GLU A 17 -29.68 28.74 -49.06
C GLU A 17 -30.12 28.88 -47.60
N SER A 18 -30.53 27.79 -47.00
CA SER A 18 -30.62 27.66 -45.54
C SER A 18 -29.30 27.16 -45.01
N SER A 19 -28.48 28.11 -44.61
CA SER A 19 -27.29 27.98 -43.81
C SER A 19 -27.52 27.03 -42.61
N THR A 20 -27.26 25.75 -42.80
CA THR A 20 -27.13 24.82 -41.70
C THR A 20 -25.71 24.99 -41.14
N ARG A 21 -25.56 26.03 -40.30
CA ARG A 21 -24.37 26.25 -39.47
C ARG A 21 -24.26 25.02 -38.55
N ALA A 22 -23.48 24.02 -38.96
CA ALA A 22 -23.09 22.91 -38.12
C ALA A 22 -22.44 23.51 -36.86
N SER A 23 -23.15 23.38 -35.74
CA SER A 23 -22.63 23.69 -34.43
C SER A 23 -21.47 22.73 -34.19
N GLU A 24 -20.23 23.27 -34.34
CA GLU A 24 -19.03 22.59 -33.86
C GLU A 24 -19.27 22.13 -32.42
N PRO A 25 -19.02 20.84 -32.10
CA PRO A 25 -19.05 20.41 -30.73
C PRO A 25 -17.99 21.20 -29.96
N LYS A 26 -18.42 22.09 -29.07
CA LYS A 26 -17.54 22.75 -28.10
C LYS A 26 -16.74 21.67 -27.42
N THR A 27 -15.49 21.52 -27.82
CA THR A 27 -14.48 20.75 -27.14
C THR A 27 -14.40 21.32 -25.72
N THR A 28 -15.09 20.67 -24.78
CA THR A 28 -14.95 20.95 -23.37
C THR A 28 -13.48 20.64 -23.06
N ALA A 29 -12.67 21.68 -23.04
CA ALA A 29 -11.27 21.64 -22.64
C ALA A 29 -11.21 20.87 -21.34
N GLY A 30 -10.57 19.70 -21.41
CA GLY A 30 -10.53 18.73 -20.33
C GLY A 30 -10.05 19.42 -19.05
N LYS A 31 -10.94 19.56 -18.09
CA LYS A 31 -10.62 19.87 -16.72
C LYS A 31 -9.53 18.87 -16.31
N LYS A 32 -8.27 19.30 -16.31
CA LYS A 32 -7.11 18.49 -15.95
C LYS A 32 -7.43 17.86 -14.60
N ARG A 33 -7.72 16.55 -14.58
CA ARG A 33 -8.12 15.82 -13.37
C ARG A 33 -6.92 15.75 -12.45
N ILE A 34 -6.80 16.73 -11.55
CA ILE A 34 -5.73 16.87 -10.55
C ILE A 34 -5.73 15.67 -9.58
N PHE A 35 -6.80 14.85 -9.58
CA PHE A 35 -7.01 13.72 -8.66
C PHE A 35 -6.78 12.33 -9.26
N ALA A 36 -6.18 12.22 -10.44
CA ALA A 36 -5.93 10.93 -11.07
C ALA A 36 -4.82 10.10 -10.37
N ASN A 37 -4.00 10.72 -9.51
CA ASN A 37 -2.93 10.03 -8.78
C ASN A 37 -3.35 9.75 -7.33
N PRO A 38 -3.48 8.48 -6.90
CA PRO A 38 -3.85 8.14 -5.53
C PRO A 38 -2.70 8.27 -4.53
N THR A 39 -1.46 8.49 -4.98
CA THR A 39 -0.27 8.54 -4.11
C THR A 39 -0.38 9.55 -2.96
N PRO A 40 -0.85 10.80 -3.17
CA PRO A 40 -0.99 11.76 -2.07
C PRO A 40 -1.93 11.25 -0.96
N PHE A 41 -3.01 10.55 -1.33
CA PHE A 41 -3.92 9.94 -0.37
C PHE A 41 -3.21 8.91 0.51
N TYR A 42 -2.39 8.04 -0.08
CA TYR A 42 -1.65 7.02 0.67
C TYR A 42 -0.60 7.64 1.61
N VAL A 43 0.10 8.67 1.13
CA VAL A 43 1.09 9.39 1.96
C VAL A 43 0.40 10.06 3.15
N ILE A 44 -0.71 10.77 2.92
CA ILE A 44 -1.47 11.41 4.00
C ILE A 44 -1.97 10.36 4.99
N ALA A 45 -2.55 9.26 4.52
CA ALA A 45 -3.04 8.19 5.37
C ALA A 45 -1.91 7.58 6.23
N ALA A 46 -0.75 7.29 5.64
CA ALA A 46 0.40 6.73 6.34
C ALA A 46 0.96 7.71 7.39
N VAL A 47 1.11 9.00 7.04
CA VAL A 47 1.56 10.03 7.98
C VAL A 47 0.57 10.21 9.12
N THR A 48 -0.73 10.24 8.82
CA THR A 48 -1.77 10.33 9.85
C THR A 48 -1.73 9.12 10.79
N ALA A 49 -1.59 7.90 10.26
CA ALA A 49 -1.42 6.70 11.07
C ALA A 49 -0.18 6.79 11.95
N GLY A 50 0.92 7.31 11.41
CA GLY A 50 2.16 7.56 12.17
C GLY A 50 1.95 8.55 13.33
N ILE A 51 1.30 9.68 13.05
CA ILE A 51 1.00 10.70 14.09
C ILE A 51 0.11 10.12 15.18
N VAL A 52 -0.95 9.39 14.81
CA VAL A 52 -1.84 8.73 15.78
C VAL A 52 -1.07 7.70 16.61
N GLY A 53 -0.24 6.87 15.96
CA GLY A 53 0.60 5.90 16.65
C GLY A 53 1.58 6.55 17.63
N ALA A 54 2.24 7.64 17.22
CA ALA A 54 3.13 8.41 18.07
C ALA A 54 2.39 9.03 19.27
N ALA A 55 1.22 9.63 19.05
CA ALA A 55 0.43 10.23 20.12
C ALA A 55 -0.03 9.20 21.15
N ILE A 56 -0.49 8.02 20.69
CA ILE A 56 -0.87 6.91 21.57
C ILE A 56 0.37 6.40 22.33
N GLY A 57 1.47 6.13 21.63
CA GLY A 57 2.72 5.65 22.25
C GLY A 57 3.24 6.60 23.33
N TYR A 58 3.26 7.89 23.03
CA TYR A 58 3.72 8.92 23.97
C TYR A 58 2.82 9.00 25.21
N SER A 59 1.48 8.88 25.04
CA SER A 59 0.52 8.93 26.16
C SER A 59 0.68 7.77 27.13
N PHE A 60 1.17 6.61 26.67
CA PHE A 60 1.32 5.42 27.52
C PHE A 60 2.72 5.21 28.07
N LEU A 61 3.77 5.77 27.46
CA LEU A 61 5.16 5.47 27.79
C LEU A 61 5.84 6.55 28.65
N GLY A 62 5.37 7.81 28.60
CA GLY A 62 6.09 8.94 29.18
C GLY A 62 6.31 8.90 30.70
N GLU A 63 5.43 8.27 31.47
CA GLU A 63 5.56 8.20 32.94
C GLU A 63 6.02 6.82 33.46
N SER A 64 5.76 5.76 32.70
CA SER A 64 5.94 4.40 33.20
C SER A 64 7.41 3.93 33.17
N LEU A 65 8.23 4.40 32.26
CA LEU A 65 9.63 3.97 32.14
C LEU A 65 10.50 4.51 33.28
N ALA A 66 10.31 5.79 33.65
CA ALA A 66 11.02 6.41 34.75
C ALA A 66 10.70 5.76 36.11
N ILE A 67 9.43 5.39 36.33
CA ILE A 67 8.96 4.71 37.56
C ILE A 67 9.56 3.30 37.68
N LEU A 68 9.79 2.63 36.54
CA LEU A 68 10.33 1.28 36.50
C LEU A 68 11.88 1.25 36.51
N GLY A 69 12.53 2.41 36.54
CA GLY A 69 14.00 2.51 36.49
C GLY A 69 14.61 2.04 35.16
N ILE A 70 13.82 2.00 34.09
CA ILE A 70 14.30 1.63 32.75
C ILE A 70 14.97 2.86 32.13
N PRO A 71 16.19 2.73 31.57
CA PRO A 71 16.85 3.84 30.89
C PRO A 71 16.01 4.40 29.76
N ASP A 72 15.95 5.73 29.62
CA ASP A 72 15.23 6.40 28.55
C ASP A 72 16.04 6.33 27.25
N PRO A 73 15.52 5.69 26.17
CA PRO A 73 16.19 5.62 24.89
C PRO A 73 16.23 6.96 24.13
N GLY A 74 15.59 7.99 24.67
CA GLY A 74 15.47 9.32 24.11
C GLY A 74 14.26 9.53 23.21
N GLU A 75 13.88 10.81 23.07
CA GLU A 75 12.64 11.22 22.37
C GLU A 75 12.53 10.69 20.92
N LEU A 76 13.65 10.60 20.20
CA LEU A 76 13.66 10.07 18.83
C LEU A 76 13.17 8.62 18.77
N THR A 77 13.54 7.81 19.74
CA THR A 77 13.09 6.42 19.81
C THR A 77 11.66 6.34 20.33
N THR A 78 11.36 7.04 21.42
CA THR A 78 10.03 7.01 22.06
C THR A 78 8.91 7.48 21.14
N ILE A 79 9.17 8.48 20.30
CA ILE A 79 8.18 9.00 19.33
C ILE A 79 8.34 8.30 17.97
N GLY A 80 9.56 8.10 17.52
CA GLY A 80 9.87 7.58 16.19
C GLY A 80 9.43 6.14 16.00
N LEU A 81 9.61 5.28 17.00
CA LEU A 81 9.26 3.87 16.91
C LEU A 81 7.74 3.68 16.66
N PRO A 82 6.80 4.19 17.48
CA PRO A 82 5.38 4.04 17.23
C PRO A 82 4.93 4.77 15.96
N PHE A 83 5.55 5.92 15.61
CA PHE A 83 5.28 6.62 14.38
C PHE A 83 5.61 5.77 13.15
N VAL A 84 6.86 5.32 13.04
CA VAL A 84 7.31 4.54 11.89
C VAL A 84 6.54 3.22 11.81
N ARG A 85 6.38 2.51 12.92
CA ARG A 85 5.65 1.25 12.98
C ARG A 85 4.23 1.39 12.45
N SER A 86 3.48 2.38 12.91
CA SER A 86 2.09 2.60 12.47
C SER A 86 2.00 3.01 11.01
N ALA A 87 2.85 3.93 10.57
CA ALA A 87 2.88 4.41 9.20
C ALA A 87 3.20 3.28 8.20
N VAL A 88 4.25 2.50 8.46
CA VAL A 88 4.66 1.44 7.52
C VAL A 88 3.76 0.23 7.57
N THR A 89 3.10 -0.06 8.70
CA THR A 89 2.07 -1.11 8.78
C THR A 89 0.88 -0.80 7.87
N LEU A 90 0.44 0.46 7.83
CA LEU A 90 -0.61 0.87 6.88
C LEU A 90 -0.16 0.74 5.42
N VAL A 91 1.12 1.01 5.13
CA VAL A 91 1.70 0.78 3.79
C VAL A 91 1.74 -0.72 3.45
N ALA A 92 2.04 -1.59 4.43
CA ALA A 92 1.96 -3.03 4.23
C ALA A 92 0.54 -3.48 3.87
N PHE A 93 -0.48 -2.92 4.54
CA PHE A 93 -1.89 -3.20 4.21
C PHE A 93 -2.24 -2.76 2.78
N LEU A 94 -1.75 -1.59 2.35
CA LEU A 94 -1.88 -1.17 0.96
C LEU A 94 -1.25 -2.17 0.00
N GLY A 95 -0.09 -2.72 0.34
CA GLY A 95 0.59 -3.75 -0.46
C GLY A 95 -0.26 -5.01 -0.61
N VAL A 96 -0.74 -5.55 0.52
CA VAL A 96 -1.65 -6.70 0.56
C VAL A 96 -2.89 -6.47 -0.29
N GLY A 97 -3.60 -5.35 -0.07
CA GLY A 97 -4.81 -5.02 -0.83
C GLY A 97 -4.56 -4.79 -2.32
N SER A 98 -3.41 -4.24 -2.67
CA SER A 98 -3.04 -4.02 -4.07
C SER A 98 -2.76 -5.32 -4.81
N PHE A 99 -2.08 -6.29 -4.20
CA PHE A 99 -1.91 -7.63 -4.79
C PHE A 99 -3.22 -8.42 -4.80
N MET A 100 -4.06 -8.28 -3.78
CA MET A 100 -5.42 -8.83 -3.78
C MET A 100 -6.24 -8.30 -4.96
N MET A 101 -6.21 -6.99 -5.21
CA MET A 101 -6.89 -6.38 -6.35
C MET A 101 -6.32 -6.88 -7.68
N ALA A 102 -5.01 -7.03 -7.82
CA ALA A 102 -4.38 -7.56 -9.03
C ALA A 102 -4.70 -9.04 -9.27
N ALA A 103 -4.87 -9.82 -8.19
CA ALA A 103 -5.16 -11.26 -8.25
C ALA A 103 -6.64 -11.55 -8.53
N PHE A 104 -7.56 -10.83 -7.88
CA PHE A 104 -8.98 -11.19 -7.83
C PHE A 104 -9.90 -10.11 -8.34
N GLY A 105 -9.49 -8.83 -8.30
CA GLY A 105 -10.32 -7.68 -8.70
C GLY A 105 -10.16 -7.27 -10.17
N ALA A 106 -9.08 -7.68 -10.83
CA ALA A 106 -8.79 -7.36 -12.22
C ALA A 106 -8.70 -8.65 -13.06
N PRO A 107 -9.56 -8.84 -14.08
CA PRO A 107 -9.50 -10.05 -14.90
C PRO A 107 -8.20 -10.08 -15.70
N PRO A 108 -7.58 -11.27 -15.86
CA PRO A 108 -6.41 -11.42 -16.71
C PRO A 108 -6.78 -11.24 -18.20
N ARG A 109 -5.80 -10.82 -18.99
CA ARG A 109 -5.90 -10.85 -20.45
C ARG A 109 -5.92 -12.29 -20.95
N ARG A 110 -6.40 -12.51 -22.17
CA ARG A 110 -6.45 -13.85 -22.80
C ARG A 110 -5.08 -14.51 -22.92
N ASP A 111 -4.01 -13.73 -22.97
CA ASP A 111 -2.63 -14.19 -23.04
C ASP A 111 -2.01 -14.51 -21.65
N GLY A 112 -2.81 -14.44 -20.57
CA GLY A 112 -2.38 -14.73 -19.21
C GLY A 112 -1.59 -13.61 -18.53
N TYR A 113 -1.48 -12.44 -19.16
CA TYR A 113 -0.87 -11.26 -18.57
C TYR A 113 -1.89 -10.40 -17.84
N LEU A 114 -1.40 -9.51 -16.97
CA LEU A 114 -2.22 -8.49 -16.32
C LEU A 114 -2.81 -7.53 -17.35
N ASP A 115 -4.05 -7.13 -17.16
CA ASP A 115 -4.63 -5.97 -17.83
C ASP A 115 -4.02 -4.67 -17.26
N LEU A 116 -4.47 -3.52 -17.75
CA LEU A 116 -3.95 -2.22 -17.31
C LEU A 116 -4.22 -1.95 -15.82
N ASP A 117 -5.41 -2.33 -15.33
CA ASP A 117 -5.80 -2.09 -13.95
C ASP A 117 -5.08 -3.04 -12.99
N GLY A 118 -4.98 -4.32 -13.34
CA GLY A 118 -4.18 -5.31 -12.63
C GLY A 118 -2.69 -4.94 -12.58
N PHE A 119 -2.14 -4.43 -13.69
CA PHE A 119 -0.76 -3.95 -13.72
C PHE A 119 -0.52 -2.75 -12.80
N LYS A 120 -1.43 -1.76 -12.81
CA LYS A 120 -1.34 -0.60 -11.91
C LYS A 120 -1.47 -1.02 -10.45
N ALA A 121 -2.38 -1.94 -10.14
CA ALA A 121 -2.53 -2.49 -8.80
C ALA A 121 -1.26 -3.23 -8.35
N SER A 122 -0.75 -4.15 -9.16
CA SER A 122 0.49 -4.88 -8.88
C SER A 122 1.68 -3.92 -8.67
N ARG A 123 1.81 -2.88 -9.51
CA ARG A 123 2.87 -1.87 -9.36
C ARG A 123 2.73 -1.07 -8.05
N THR A 124 1.50 -0.74 -7.65
CA THR A 124 1.25 -0.09 -6.34
C THR A 124 1.68 -1.03 -5.21
N GLY A 125 1.32 -2.31 -5.29
CA GLY A 125 1.75 -3.34 -4.34
C GLY A 125 3.27 -3.46 -4.27
N THR A 126 3.96 -3.48 -5.42
CA THR A 126 5.43 -3.52 -5.49
C THR A 126 6.07 -2.35 -4.73
N TRP A 127 5.62 -1.11 -5.00
CA TRP A 127 6.14 0.07 -4.30
C TRP A 127 5.80 0.06 -2.80
N ALA A 128 4.60 -0.40 -2.45
CA ALA A 128 4.23 -0.57 -1.05
C ALA A 128 5.15 -1.56 -0.33
N MET A 129 5.52 -2.68 -0.97
CA MET A 129 6.48 -3.63 -0.40
C MET A 129 7.90 -3.07 -0.30
N VAL A 130 8.35 -2.25 -1.24
CA VAL A 130 9.64 -1.54 -1.12
C VAL A 130 9.62 -0.63 0.12
N VAL A 131 8.59 0.20 0.27
CA VAL A 131 8.46 1.12 1.42
C VAL A 131 8.32 0.34 2.73
N TRP A 132 7.56 -0.77 2.73
CA TRP A 132 7.43 -1.67 3.87
C TRP A 132 8.77 -2.27 4.28
N GLY A 133 9.55 -2.77 3.32
CA GLY A 133 10.88 -3.32 3.58
C GLY A 133 11.87 -2.28 4.12
N LEU A 134 11.90 -1.08 3.54
CA LEU A 134 12.73 0.02 4.04
C LEU A 134 12.31 0.47 5.43
N GLY A 135 11.00 0.57 5.68
CA GLY A 135 10.46 0.88 7.01
C GLY A 135 10.79 -0.19 8.04
N ALA A 136 10.71 -1.46 7.66
CA ALA A 136 11.12 -2.58 8.50
C ALA A 136 12.60 -2.51 8.88
N LEU A 137 13.49 -2.15 7.93
CA LEU A 137 14.90 -1.91 8.23
C LEU A 137 15.10 -0.72 9.17
N ALA A 138 14.33 0.36 9.01
CA ALA A 138 14.41 1.52 9.92
C ALA A 138 13.92 1.19 11.32
N LEU A 139 13.01 0.23 11.48
CA LEU A 139 12.53 -0.23 12.78
C LEU A 139 13.58 -1.04 13.55
N VAL A 140 14.53 -1.69 12.88
CA VAL A 140 15.58 -2.47 13.56
C VAL A 140 16.35 -1.63 14.58
N PRO A 141 17.02 -0.53 14.22
CA PRO A 141 17.75 0.28 15.20
C PRO A 141 16.82 0.94 16.23
N LEU A 142 15.57 1.27 15.86
CA LEU A 142 14.61 1.82 16.82
C LEU A 142 14.24 0.80 17.90
N TYR A 143 14.02 -0.47 17.55
CA TYR A 143 13.80 -1.53 18.52
C TYR A 143 15.04 -1.87 19.35
N LEU A 144 16.22 -1.83 18.73
CA LEU A 144 17.47 -2.00 19.48
C LEU A 144 17.68 -0.89 20.52
N SER A 145 17.38 0.36 20.15
CA SER A 145 17.42 1.51 21.04
C SER A 145 16.40 1.38 22.18
N ASP A 146 15.15 1.06 21.85
CA ASP A 146 14.05 0.93 22.79
C ASP A 146 14.32 -0.15 23.86
N VAL A 147 14.66 -1.37 23.42
CA VAL A 147 14.90 -2.50 24.34
C VAL A 147 16.17 -2.35 25.16
N SER A 148 17.22 -1.72 24.62
CA SER A 148 18.49 -1.53 25.35
C SER A 148 18.52 -0.27 26.22
N GLY A 149 17.57 0.66 26.04
CA GLY A 149 17.59 1.97 26.69
C GLY A 149 18.77 2.85 26.23
N GLN A 150 19.40 2.51 25.10
CA GLN A 150 20.51 3.27 24.55
C GLN A 150 20.01 4.28 23.50
N PRO A 151 20.63 5.46 23.38
CA PRO A 151 20.24 6.43 22.37
C PRO A 151 20.41 5.85 20.96
N LEU A 152 19.56 6.32 20.04
CA LEU A 152 19.52 5.83 18.66
C LEU A 152 20.89 5.91 17.96
N SER A 153 21.74 6.87 18.31
CA SER A 153 23.11 6.99 17.78
C SER A 153 23.97 5.76 18.07
N VAL A 154 23.81 5.14 19.24
CA VAL A 154 24.47 3.89 19.62
C VAL A 154 23.83 2.71 18.89
N ALA A 155 22.52 2.68 18.82
CA ALA A 155 21.77 1.63 18.12
C ALA A 155 21.99 1.60 16.59
N LEU A 156 22.53 2.65 16.01
CA LEU A 156 22.95 2.72 14.60
C LEU A 156 24.37 2.18 14.36
N ASP A 157 25.18 1.94 15.42
CA ASP A 157 26.53 1.40 15.27
C ASP A 157 26.48 -0.08 14.84
N PRO A 158 27.11 -0.45 13.71
CA PRO A 158 27.15 -1.84 13.26
C PRO A 158 27.82 -2.81 14.26
N THR A 159 28.71 -2.33 15.10
CA THR A 159 29.37 -3.16 16.12
C THR A 159 28.39 -3.54 17.24
N PHE A 160 27.49 -2.63 17.60
CA PHE A 160 26.40 -2.87 18.53
C PHE A 160 25.42 -3.93 18.00
N TRP A 161 25.13 -3.92 16.69
CA TRP A 161 24.21 -4.88 16.05
C TRP A 161 24.65 -6.32 16.22
N LYS A 162 25.94 -6.62 16.12
CA LYS A 162 26.47 -7.99 16.26
C LYS A 162 26.08 -8.65 17.57
N THR A 163 26.10 -7.88 18.66
CA THR A 163 25.74 -8.38 19.97
C THR A 163 24.24 -8.27 20.24
N ALA A 164 23.65 -7.12 19.92
CA ALA A 164 22.26 -6.80 20.23
C ALA A 164 21.26 -7.67 19.43
N LEU A 165 21.53 -7.98 18.16
CA LEU A 165 20.66 -8.86 17.35
C LEU A 165 20.53 -10.28 17.90
N SER A 166 21.54 -10.78 18.63
CA SER A 166 21.43 -12.08 19.27
C SER A 166 20.49 -12.07 20.48
N GLN A 167 20.34 -10.92 21.12
CA GLN A 167 19.57 -10.74 22.35
C GLN A 167 18.14 -10.22 22.11
N VAL A 168 17.96 -9.37 21.10
CA VAL A 168 16.67 -8.70 20.81
C VAL A 168 15.92 -9.42 19.69
N SER A 169 14.91 -10.22 20.06
CA SER A 169 14.10 -10.97 19.10
C SER A 169 13.35 -10.05 18.15
N ALA A 170 12.80 -8.95 18.65
CA ALA A 170 12.06 -7.95 17.87
C ALA A 170 12.86 -7.44 16.67
N ALA A 171 14.11 -7.07 16.88
CA ALA A 171 14.99 -6.58 15.82
C ALA A 171 15.19 -7.66 14.72
N ARG A 172 15.35 -8.93 15.08
CA ARG A 172 15.47 -10.04 14.11
C ARG A 172 14.19 -10.23 13.29
N VAL A 173 13.04 -10.10 13.94
CA VAL A 173 11.74 -10.22 13.27
C VAL A 173 11.59 -9.16 12.19
N TRP A 174 11.97 -7.92 12.47
CA TRP A 174 11.91 -6.85 11.48
C TRP A 174 12.87 -7.07 10.30
N LEU A 175 14.00 -7.74 10.51
CA LEU A 175 14.87 -8.18 9.41
C LEU A 175 14.19 -9.21 8.51
N TRP A 176 13.45 -10.18 9.09
CA TRP A 176 12.68 -11.14 8.32
C TRP A 176 11.54 -10.48 7.54
N VAL A 177 10.84 -9.53 8.17
CA VAL A 177 9.83 -8.71 7.49
C VAL A 177 10.43 -8.00 6.28
N ALA A 178 11.58 -7.33 6.47
CA ALA A 178 12.27 -6.64 5.39
C ALA A 178 12.66 -7.59 4.24
N ALA A 179 13.23 -8.76 4.58
CA ALA A 179 13.62 -9.76 3.59
C ALA A 179 12.42 -10.24 2.77
N LEU A 180 11.31 -10.62 3.42
CA LEU A 180 10.09 -11.04 2.72
C LEU A 180 9.50 -9.94 1.85
N ALA A 181 9.46 -8.70 2.35
CA ALA A 181 8.95 -7.57 1.60
C ALA A 181 9.78 -7.30 0.34
N PHE A 182 11.11 -7.32 0.44
CA PHE A 182 11.99 -7.14 -0.73
C PHE A 182 11.92 -8.30 -1.72
N VAL A 183 11.75 -9.53 -1.25
CA VAL A 183 11.52 -10.70 -2.12
C VAL A 183 10.26 -10.46 -2.96
N VAL A 184 9.14 -10.09 -2.32
CA VAL A 184 7.90 -9.81 -3.05
C VAL A 184 8.09 -8.63 -3.99
N ALA A 185 8.72 -7.54 -3.55
CA ALA A 185 8.98 -6.36 -4.37
C ALA A 185 9.79 -6.70 -5.62
N PHE A 186 10.87 -7.48 -5.46
CA PHE A 186 11.74 -7.88 -6.57
C PHE A 186 11.00 -8.73 -7.60
N PHE A 187 10.33 -9.80 -7.18
CA PHE A 187 9.66 -10.70 -8.10
C PHE A 187 8.43 -10.06 -8.75
N SER A 188 7.67 -9.25 -8.03
CA SER A 188 6.53 -8.53 -8.59
C SER A 188 6.94 -7.42 -9.57
N ALA A 189 8.12 -6.82 -9.40
CA ALA A 189 8.67 -5.86 -10.34
C ALA A 189 9.05 -6.49 -11.69
N THR A 190 9.51 -7.75 -11.68
CA THR A 190 10.02 -8.44 -12.86
C THR A 190 8.95 -9.22 -13.62
N THR A 191 7.83 -9.58 -12.98
CA THR A 191 6.84 -10.50 -13.57
C THR A 191 5.49 -9.81 -13.77
N ARG A 192 4.98 -9.86 -15.02
CA ARG A 192 3.68 -9.31 -15.41
C ARG A 192 2.59 -10.38 -15.61
N LYS A 193 2.89 -11.66 -15.34
CA LYS A 193 1.92 -12.75 -15.48
C LYS A 193 0.94 -12.76 -14.33
N TRP A 194 -0.35 -12.87 -14.64
CA TRP A 194 -1.41 -12.88 -13.66
C TRP A 194 -1.30 -14.03 -12.65
N ILE A 195 -0.84 -15.19 -13.09
CA ILE A 195 -0.72 -16.40 -12.25
C ILE A 195 0.13 -16.20 -10.98
N TRP A 196 1.03 -15.23 -10.98
CA TRP A 196 1.89 -14.92 -9.84
C TRP A 196 1.26 -13.95 -8.83
N GLN A 197 0.17 -13.26 -9.19
CA GLN A 197 -0.45 -12.27 -8.29
C GLN A 197 -1.02 -12.88 -7.01
N PRO A 198 -1.71 -14.05 -7.04
CA PRO A 198 -2.13 -14.73 -5.81
C PRO A 198 -0.94 -15.14 -4.93
N VAL A 199 0.21 -15.48 -5.53
CA VAL A 199 1.42 -15.82 -4.77
C VAL A 199 1.99 -14.58 -4.08
N TYR A 200 2.07 -13.44 -4.78
CA TYR A 200 2.51 -12.17 -4.16
C TYR A 200 1.56 -11.73 -3.05
N PHE A 201 0.26 -11.88 -3.24
CA PHE A 201 -0.73 -11.66 -2.20
C PHE A 201 -0.47 -12.53 -0.97
N ALA A 202 -0.28 -13.84 -1.16
CA ALA A 202 -0.01 -14.77 -0.06
C ALA A 202 1.28 -14.43 0.69
N ILE A 203 2.39 -14.16 -0.02
CA ILE A 203 3.67 -13.82 0.61
C ILE A 203 3.60 -12.45 1.30
N SER A 204 2.84 -11.48 0.75
CA SER A 204 2.64 -10.20 1.42
C SER A 204 1.88 -10.35 2.75
N ILE A 205 0.91 -11.26 2.84
CA ILE A 205 0.28 -11.65 4.12
C ILE A 205 1.29 -12.32 5.04
N LEU A 206 2.10 -13.27 4.53
CA LEU A 206 3.13 -13.94 5.32
C LEU A 206 4.13 -12.96 5.93
N SER A 207 4.41 -11.83 5.26
CA SER A 207 5.30 -10.80 5.80
C SER A 207 4.75 -10.09 7.04
N LEU A 208 3.45 -10.22 7.33
CA LEU A 208 2.81 -9.68 8.53
C LEU A 208 2.86 -10.63 9.73
N ILE A 209 3.03 -11.94 9.49
CA ILE A 209 3.00 -12.96 10.55
C ILE A 209 4.03 -12.69 11.66
N PRO A 210 5.28 -12.31 11.34
CA PRO A 210 6.27 -12.02 12.35
C PRO A 210 5.84 -10.96 13.38
N LEU A 211 5.00 -9.99 12.98
CA LEU A 211 4.48 -8.94 13.88
C LEU A 211 3.57 -9.49 14.97
N GLY A 212 2.80 -10.53 14.65
CA GLY A 212 1.91 -11.19 15.61
C GLY A 212 2.64 -12.11 16.59
N LEU A 213 3.88 -12.51 16.25
CA LEU A 213 4.72 -13.36 17.11
C LEU A 213 5.51 -12.55 18.14
N GLU A 214 5.35 -11.24 18.18
CA GLU A 214 6.07 -10.34 19.08
C GLU A 214 5.17 -9.70 20.14
N GLY A 215 5.83 -9.21 21.19
CA GLY A 215 5.20 -8.44 22.26
C GLY A 215 4.61 -9.29 23.37
N HIS A 216 3.83 -8.63 24.23
CA HIS A 216 3.26 -9.24 25.43
C HIS A 216 2.28 -10.40 25.16
N SER A 217 1.68 -10.42 23.98
CA SER A 217 0.81 -11.54 23.55
C SER A 217 1.57 -12.86 23.40
N ALA A 218 2.88 -12.79 23.15
CA ALA A 218 3.75 -13.98 23.00
C ALA A 218 4.39 -14.45 24.33
N THR A 219 4.25 -13.70 25.43
CA THR A 219 4.93 -13.99 26.71
C THR A 219 3.97 -14.25 27.88
N GLY A 220 2.66 -14.06 27.71
CA GLY A 220 1.65 -14.28 28.75
C GLY A 220 1.25 -15.74 28.94
N GLY A 221 0.59 -16.08 30.04
CA GLY A 221 0.17 -17.44 30.35
C GLY A 221 -0.80 -18.11 29.36
N ASN A 222 -1.48 -17.31 28.53
CA ASN A 222 -2.36 -17.74 27.42
C ASN A 222 -1.83 -17.24 26.07
N HIS A 223 -0.51 -17.26 25.88
CA HIS A 223 0.16 -16.72 24.70
C HIS A 223 -0.35 -17.31 23.37
N ASP A 224 -0.73 -18.58 23.32
CA ASP A 224 -1.25 -19.20 22.08
C ASP A 224 -2.55 -18.55 21.60
N TYR A 225 -3.48 -18.24 22.52
CA TYR A 225 -4.71 -17.54 22.17
C TYR A 225 -4.45 -16.07 21.80
N GLY A 226 -3.55 -15.39 22.52
CA GLY A 226 -3.19 -14.00 22.27
C GLY A 226 -2.54 -13.82 20.91
N VAL A 227 -1.54 -14.65 20.59
CA VAL A 227 -0.85 -14.63 19.29
C VAL A 227 -1.80 -14.96 18.15
N ASN A 228 -2.61 -16.02 18.29
CA ASN A 228 -3.56 -16.41 17.25
C ASN A 228 -4.60 -15.31 16.97
N SER A 229 -5.18 -14.73 18.04
CA SER A 229 -6.15 -13.64 17.90
C SER A 229 -5.53 -12.41 17.21
N LEU A 230 -4.32 -12.03 17.61
CA LEU A 230 -3.61 -10.89 17.02
C LEU A 230 -3.27 -11.14 15.54
N LEU A 231 -2.82 -12.34 15.20
CA LEU A 231 -2.51 -12.73 13.82
C LEU A 231 -3.75 -12.65 12.92
N TRP A 232 -4.86 -13.23 13.34
CA TRP A 232 -6.10 -13.16 12.57
C TRP A 232 -6.61 -11.72 12.46
N HIS A 233 -6.55 -10.94 13.54
CA HIS A 233 -6.93 -9.53 13.50
C HIS A 233 -6.07 -8.76 12.50
N LEU A 234 -4.76 -8.95 12.52
CA LEU A 234 -3.80 -8.28 11.63
C LEU A 234 -4.05 -8.66 10.16
N ILE A 235 -4.20 -9.96 9.86
CA ILE A 235 -4.44 -10.46 8.51
C ILE A 235 -5.79 -9.93 7.97
N LEU A 236 -6.87 -10.06 8.75
CA LEU A 236 -8.19 -9.62 8.32
C LEU A 236 -8.25 -8.10 8.15
N THR A 237 -7.61 -7.35 9.03
CA THR A 237 -7.50 -5.90 8.91
C THR A 237 -6.69 -5.50 7.67
N ALA A 238 -5.58 -6.19 7.39
CA ALA A 238 -4.77 -5.93 6.20
C ALA A 238 -5.56 -6.20 4.90
N VAL A 239 -6.31 -7.29 4.85
CA VAL A 239 -7.17 -7.63 3.71
C VAL A 239 -8.30 -6.61 3.56
N TRP A 240 -8.98 -6.25 4.64
CA TRP A 240 -10.10 -5.33 4.61
C TRP A 240 -9.67 -3.89 4.31
N VAL A 241 -8.79 -3.32 5.13
CA VAL A 241 -8.34 -1.92 4.97
C VAL A 241 -7.53 -1.76 3.69
N GLY A 242 -6.60 -2.68 3.44
CA GLY A 242 -5.81 -2.68 2.21
C GLY A 242 -6.66 -2.85 0.96
N GLY A 243 -7.67 -3.72 1.02
CA GLY A 243 -8.66 -3.91 -0.04
C GLY A 243 -9.45 -2.64 -0.34
N LEU A 244 -9.93 -1.94 0.69
CA LEU A 244 -10.62 -0.65 0.54
C LEU A 244 -9.70 0.41 -0.07
N MET A 245 -8.43 0.51 0.39
CA MET A 245 -7.46 1.44 -0.18
C MET A 245 -7.20 1.16 -1.67
N ALA A 246 -7.06 -0.10 -2.05
CA ALA A 246 -6.88 -0.51 -3.44
C ALA A 246 -8.13 -0.23 -4.29
N LEU A 247 -9.32 -0.46 -3.75
CA LEU A 247 -10.60 -0.19 -4.42
C LEU A 247 -10.80 1.32 -4.66
N VAL A 248 -10.55 2.15 -3.66
CA VAL A 248 -10.59 3.62 -3.78
C VAL A 248 -9.63 4.11 -4.86
N ALA A 249 -8.43 3.53 -4.92
CA ALA A 249 -7.46 3.86 -5.97
C ALA A 249 -7.95 3.43 -7.35
N HIS A 250 -8.59 2.28 -7.45
CA HIS A 250 -9.16 1.78 -8.70
C HIS A 250 -10.32 2.68 -9.18
N ALA A 251 -11.26 3.01 -8.31
CA ALA A 251 -12.38 3.90 -8.60
C ALA A 251 -11.90 5.30 -9.05
N LYS A 252 -10.96 5.90 -8.32
CA LYS A 252 -10.36 7.20 -8.71
C LYS A 252 -9.69 7.16 -10.09
N ARG A 253 -9.06 6.05 -10.46
CA ARG A 253 -8.44 5.90 -11.78
C ARG A 253 -9.46 5.82 -12.90
N ARG A 254 -10.60 5.18 -12.65
CA ARG A 254 -11.71 5.10 -13.62
C ARG A 254 -12.53 6.38 -13.69
N GLY A 255 -12.45 7.25 -12.69
CA GLY A 255 -13.17 8.50 -12.63
C GLY A 255 -14.60 8.37 -12.13
N GLU A 256 -14.85 7.32 -11.38
CA GLU A 256 -16.10 7.06 -10.65
C GLU A 256 -16.09 7.75 -9.29
#